data_704b744b6509df4385d688364add1e2d
#
_entry.id   704b744b6509df4385d688364add1e2d
#
_cell.length_a   1.000
_cell.length_b   1.000
_cell.length_c   1.000
_cell.angle_alpha   90.00
_cell.angle_beta   90.00
_cell.angle_gamma   90.00
#
_symmetry.space_group_name_H-M   'P 1'
#
loop_
_entity.id
_entity.type
_entity.pdbx_description
1 polymer ?
#
loop_
_entity_poly.entity_id
_entity_poly.type
_entity_poly.pdbx_seq_one_letter_code
_entity_poly.pdbx_strand_id
1 'polypeptide(L)'
;MTAERRRCVLFFAALFAVTLALRLCHVNILWADEDYHLAAGIQTLDGKLLYRDLWYDKPPLAALVYAAMGAMPGWPLRLFDALFVLAVSIATWRFARDLWGRREAFLAAGLTAFFLNFDLPAAVIPIAPDMFLLLPHIVAVHSAWKGKALQAGLWCGVAFLFHTKGLFVLAACALLTWRALPALAAGFAIPNALALAGLTAVGALPQYFQQVWEWSAAYARSSSELHPWLNGLRRTADWLGFHAALAIGAAAFWWENRKRENYWLAGWLALSFAGVTLGARFFPRYFLQILPPMVLLAAHALARRKAIAWIAAVALLVPAVRFGPRYVTLAHDLLAGRQPEWADTALDRDSRAAADLVNRRKHSGDSLFVWGYRPGIFVYTRMPVASKFWDSQALTGVPADRHLRDTLAVLPEQAAHNRSEFVLSRPTFVVDSLSLANPRLAMDAYPELRQWLAQYRVVARTPMSVIYELSDLTQK
;
A
#
# COMPACT_ATOMS: atom_id res chain seq x y z
N MET A 1 -14.23 36.23 -8.78
CA MET A 1 -14.45 34.77 -8.62
C MET A 1 -15.95 34.56 -8.48
N THR A 2 -16.58 33.74 -9.31
CA THR A 2 -18.02 33.43 -9.21
C THR A 2 -18.35 32.80 -7.86
N ALA A 3 -19.57 32.98 -7.34
CA ALA A 3 -20.02 32.36 -6.09
C ALA A 3 -19.85 30.84 -6.09
N GLU A 4 -19.98 30.24 -7.26
CA GLU A 4 -19.77 28.82 -7.47
C GLU A 4 -18.30 28.41 -7.28
N ARG A 5 -17.38 29.08 -7.92
CA ARG A 5 -15.94 28.80 -7.79
C ARG A 5 -15.50 28.96 -6.34
N ARG A 6 -16.04 29.96 -5.64
CA ARG A 6 -15.79 30.17 -4.21
C ARG A 6 -16.24 28.98 -3.37
N ARG A 7 -17.47 28.45 -3.61
CA ARG A 7 -17.97 27.27 -2.90
C ARG A 7 -17.12 26.02 -3.13
N CYS A 8 -16.69 25.77 -4.37
CA CYS A 8 -15.79 24.64 -4.67
C CYS A 8 -14.44 24.79 -3.92
N VAL A 9 -13.82 25.98 -3.97
CA VAL A 9 -12.55 26.23 -3.28
C VAL A 9 -12.70 26.03 -1.78
N LEU A 10 -13.75 26.58 -1.15
CA LEU A 10 -13.97 26.44 0.29
C LEU A 10 -14.23 24.97 0.68
N PHE A 11 -14.98 24.22 -0.12
CA PHE A 11 -15.23 22.80 0.14
C PHE A 11 -13.92 21.99 0.12
N PHE A 12 -13.11 22.13 -0.92
CA PHE A 12 -11.86 21.36 -1.02
C PHE A 12 -10.80 21.85 -0.04
N ALA A 13 -10.78 23.14 0.32
CA ALA A 13 -9.93 23.64 1.38
C ALA A 13 -10.30 23.07 2.75
N ALA A 14 -11.59 23.02 3.07
CA ALA A 14 -12.08 22.40 4.31
C ALA A 14 -11.80 20.88 4.33
N LEU A 15 -12.06 20.17 3.22
CA LEU A 15 -11.77 18.76 3.08
C LEU A 15 -10.27 18.47 3.28
N PHE A 16 -9.40 19.26 2.66
CA PHE A 16 -7.97 19.16 2.84
C PHE A 16 -7.54 19.42 4.28
N ALA A 17 -8.03 20.51 4.89
CA ALA A 17 -7.67 20.86 6.27
C ALA A 17 -8.06 19.76 7.27
N VAL A 18 -9.27 19.19 7.13
CA VAL A 18 -9.72 18.07 7.96
C VAL A 18 -8.86 16.83 7.71
N THR A 19 -8.64 16.46 6.44
CA THR A 19 -7.81 15.30 6.10
C THR A 19 -6.39 15.47 6.63
N LEU A 20 -5.78 16.65 6.45
CA LEU A 20 -4.44 16.93 6.96
C LEU A 20 -4.38 16.81 8.49
N ALA A 21 -5.34 17.37 9.20
CA ALA A 21 -5.40 17.25 10.66
C ALA A 21 -5.47 15.79 11.11
N LEU A 22 -6.32 14.98 10.46
CA LEU A 22 -6.42 13.54 10.74
C LEU A 22 -5.13 12.79 10.41
N ARG A 23 -4.47 13.10 9.28
CA ARG A 23 -3.19 12.48 8.90
C ARG A 23 -2.07 12.87 9.86
N LEU A 24 -2.01 14.11 10.31
CA LEU A 24 -1.00 14.58 11.26
C LEU A 24 -1.11 13.89 12.64
N CYS A 25 -2.28 13.36 13.04
CA CYS A 25 -2.40 12.52 14.21
C CYS A 25 -1.50 11.26 14.13
N HIS A 26 -1.13 10.81 12.93
CA HIS A 26 -0.25 9.67 12.68
C HIS A 26 1.21 10.05 12.42
N VAL A 27 1.62 11.29 12.69
CA VAL A 27 2.97 11.81 12.35
C VAL A 27 4.11 10.99 12.97
N ASN A 28 3.87 10.42 14.14
CA ASN A 28 4.84 9.61 14.89
C ASN A 28 4.67 8.10 14.66
N ILE A 29 3.90 7.68 13.68
CA ILE A 29 3.70 6.26 13.37
C ILE A 29 4.13 6.03 11.93
N LEU A 30 4.94 5.03 11.70
CA LEU A 30 5.24 4.51 10.37
C LEU A 30 4.47 3.20 10.18
N TRP A 31 3.54 3.21 9.25
CA TRP A 31 2.67 2.05 9.03
C TRP A 31 3.36 1.00 8.15
N ALA A 32 3.03 -0.25 8.40
CA ALA A 32 3.46 -1.33 7.52
C ALA A 32 2.99 -1.10 6.07
N ASP A 33 3.79 -1.53 5.13
CA ASP A 33 3.73 -1.33 3.68
C ASP A 33 4.14 0.07 3.20
N GLU A 34 3.81 1.17 3.89
CA GLU A 34 4.44 2.45 3.52
C GLU A 34 5.93 2.45 3.89
N ASP A 35 6.30 1.81 5.00
CA ASP A 35 7.67 1.67 5.46
C ASP A 35 8.56 0.96 4.44
N TYR A 36 8.03 -0.09 3.78
CA TYR A 36 8.75 -0.83 2.73
C TYR A 36 9.08 0.04 1.52
N HIS A 37 8.07 0.77 1.02
CA HIS A 37 8.27 1.64 -0.15
C HIS A 37 9.11 2.87 0.17
N LEU A 38 8.95 3.41 1.38
CA LEU A 38 9.74 4.53 1.87
C LEU A 38 11.21 4.14 2.04
N ALA A 39 11.47 2.98 2.64
CA ALA A 39 12.84 2.45 2.76
C ALA A 39 13.47 2.17 1.40
N ALA A 40 12.71 1.57 0.45
CA ALA A 40 13.18 1.39 -0.92
C ALA A 40 13.49 2.74 -1.60
N GLY A 41 12.67 3.76 -1.36
CA GLY A 41 12.92 5.14 -1.82
C GLY A 41 14.21 5.73 -1.26
N ILE A 42 14.51 5.52 0.03
CA ILE A 42 15.77 5.93 0.66
C ILE A 42 16.95 5.27 -0.04
N GLN A 43 16.92 3.95 -0.18
CA GLN A 43 18.01 3.22 -0.84
C GLN A 43 18.21 3.65 -2.30
N THR A 44 17.10 4.01 -2.98
CA THR A 44 17.18 4.53 -4.36
C THR A 44 17.85 5.91 -4.40
N LEU A 45 17.59 6.79 -3.43
CA LEU A 45 18.27 8.08 -3.29
C LEU A 45 19.76 7.91 -2.98
N ASP A 46 20.12 6.83 -2.27
CA ASP A 46 21.51 6.48 -1.98
C ASP A 46 22.19 5.74 -3.16
N GLY A 47 21.57 5.74 -4.34
CA GLY A 47 22.12 5.21 -5.60
C GLY A 47 21.90 3.73 -5.81
N LYS A 48 21.12 3.02 -4.99
CA LYS A 48 20.75 1.63 -5.21
C LYS A 48 19.66 1.52 -6.28
N LEU A 49 19.83 0.57 -7.21
CA LEU A 49 18.84 0.31 -8.24
C LEU A 49 17.87 -0.78 -7.80
N LEU A 50 16.58 -0.50 -7.92
CA LEU A 50 15.53 -1.48 -7.65
C LEU A 50 15.77 -2.76 -8.45
N TYR A 51 15.48 -3.89 -7.84
CA TYR A 51 15.63 -5.26 -8.34
C TYR A 51 17.08 -5.73 -8.47
N ARG A 52 18.00 -4.91 -8.97
CA ARG A 52 19.41 -5.28 -9.14
C ARG A 52 20.17 -5.23 -7.80
N ASP A 53 20.11 -4.09 -7.12
CA ASP A 53 20.85 -3.80 -5.90
C ASP A 53 19.95 -3.88 -4.64
N LEU A 54 18.64 -4.03 -4.85
CA LEU A 54 17.63 -4.11 -3.81
C LEU A 54 16.52 -5.07 -4.24
N TRP A 55 16.28 -6.13 -3.47
CA TRP A 55 15.12 -7.01 -3.67
C TRP A 55 13.84 -6.24 -3.45
N TYR A 56 12.98 -6.19 -4.49
CA TYR A 56 11.75 -5.42 -4.43
C TYR A 56 10.63 -6.12 -5.21
N ASP A 57 9.67 -6.71 -4.51
CA ASP A 57 8.63 -7.59 -5.06
C ASP A 57 7.39 -6.86 -5.58
N LYS A 58 7.47 -5.54 -5.78
CA LYS A 58 6.38 -4.70 -6.29
C LYS A 58 6.80 -3.97 -7.57
N PRO A 59 5.82 -3.51 -8.41
CA PRO A 59 6.14 -2.62 -9.53
C PRO A 59 6.82 -1.32 -9.07
N PRO A 60 7.59 -0.63 -9.94
CA PRO A 60 8.60 0.35 -9.50
C PRO A 60 8.04 1.68 -8.99
N LEU A 61 6.85 2.10 -9.42
CA LEU A 61 6.41 3.48 -9.22
C LEU A 61 6.25 3.88 -7.75
N ALA A 62 5.84 2.97 -6.86
CA ALA A 62 5.66 3.33 -5.46
C ALA A 62 6.99 3.78 -4.82
N ALA A 63 8.07 3.00 -4.96
CA ALA A 63 9.39 3.37 -4.46
C ALA A 63 9.93 4.65 -5.13
N LEU A 64 9.73 4.80 -6.44
CA LEU A 64 10.18 5.99 -7.19
C LEU A 64 9.43 7.27 -6.77
N VAL A 65 8.13 7.18 -6.47
CA VAL A 65 7.38 8.33 -5.93
C VAL A 65 7.88 8.70 -4.55
N TYR A 66 8.16 7.75 -3.67
CA TYR A 66 8.75 8.03 -2.38
C TYR A 66 10.16 8.65 -2.51
N ALA A 67 10.99 8.16 -3.41
CA ALA A 67 12.29 8.77 -3.72
C ALA A 67 12.13 10.21 -4.22
N ALA A 68 11.22 10.46 -5.17
CA ALA A 68 10.95 11.79 -5.70
C ALA A 68 10.48 12.80 -4.63
N MET A 69 9.85 12.31 -3.55
CA MET A 69 9.47 13.12 -2.38
C MET A 69 10.60 13.28 -1.36
N GLY A 70 11.81 12.84 -1.64
CA GLY A 70 12.94 12.86 -0.72
C GLY A 70 12.88 11.78 0.36
N ALA A 71 11.94 10.83 0.27
CA ALA A 71 11.75 9.70 1.19
C ALA A 71 11.81 10.10 2.68
N MET A 72 11.08 11.16 3.04
CA MET A 72 11.02 11.72 4.39
C MET A 72 9.83 11.17 5.18
N PRO A 73 10.02 10.51 6.35
CA PRO A 73 8.95 10.18 7.27
C PRO A 73 8.43 11.42 8.02
N GLY A 74 7.40 11.22 8.83
CA GLY A 74 6.86 12.28 9.68
C GLY A 74 5.91 13.22 8.95
N TRP A 75 5.96 14.52 9.24
CA TRP A 75 5.00 15.49 8.70
C TRP A 75 5.04 15.64 7.16
N PRO A 76 6.19 15.51 6.45
CA PRO A 76 6.18 15.57 4.99
C PRO A 76 5.40 14.41 4.38
N LEU A 77 5.56 13.20 4.94
CA LEU A 77 4.79 12.03 4.53
C LEU A 77 3.29 12.26 4.74
N ARG A 78 2.87 12.75 5.91
CA ARG A 78 1.45 12.99 6.22
C ARG A 78 0.84 14.12 5.39
N LEU A 79 1.62 15.12 5.03
CA LEU A 79 1.20 16.16 4.08
C LEU A 79 0.96 15.56 2.68
N PHE A 80 1.87 14.73 2.22
CA PHE A 80 1.70 14.02 0.95
C PHE A 80 0.46 13.13 0.95
N ASP A 81 0.23 12.37 2.03
CA ASP A 81 -0.96 11.55 2.22
C ASP A 81 -2.24 12.39 2.07
N ALA A 82 -2.29 13.55 2.73
CA ALA A 82 -3.44 14.45 2.66
C ALA A 82 -3.66 15.02 1.25
N LEU A 83 -2.58 15.40 0.57
CA LEU A 83 -2.62 15.87 -0.83
C LEU A 83 -3.08 14.75 -1.78
N PHE A 84 -2.64 13.52 -1.54
CA PHE A 84 -3.07 12.38 -2.34
C PHE A 84 -4.57 12.09 -2.17
N VAL A 85 -5.09 12.08 -0.93
CA VAL A 85 -6.54 11.93 -0.65
C VAL A 85 -7.34 13.06 -1.31
N LEU A 86 -6.82 14.30 -1.26
CA LEU A 86 -7.44 15.43 -1.94
C LEU A 86 -7.48 15.21 -3.46
N ALA A 87 -6.39 14.74 -4.07
CA ALA A 87 -6.32 14.46 -5.52
C ALA A 87 -7.32 13.38 -5.94
N VAL A 88 -7.42 12.28 -5.17
CA VAL A 88 -8.42 11.22 -5.38
C VAL A 88 -9.84 11.77 -5.26
N SER A 89 -10.12 12.60 -4.24
CA SER A 89 -11.43 13.21 -4.04
C SER A 89 -11.81 14.19 -5.17
N ILE A 90 -10.84 14.96 -5.68
CA ILE A 90 -11.04 15.85 -6.84
C ILE A 90 -11.32 15.04 -8.11
N ALA A 91 -10.59 13.94 -8.32
CA ALA A 91 -10.81 13.07 -9.48
C ALA A 91 -12.21 12.44 -9.44
N THR A 92 -12.63 11.95 -8.27
CA THR A 92 -13.98 11.40 -8.05
C THR A 92 -15.06 12.47 -8.24
N TRP A 93 -14.83 13.68 -7.72
CA TRP A 93 -15.72 14.83 -7.91
C TRP A 93 -15.92 15.16 -9.40
N ARG A 94 -14.82 15.23 -10.17
CA ARG A 94 -14.87 15.50 -11.61
C ARG A 94 -15.68 14.45 -12.35
N PHE A 95 -15.44 13.18 -12.02
CA PHE A 95 -16.14 12.07 -12.65
C PHE A 95 -17.65 12.10 -12.32
N ALA A 96 -18.02 12.22 -11.04
CA ALA A 96 -19.41 12.31 -10.63
C ALA A 96 -20.14 13.53 -11.23
N ARG A 97 -19.44 14.68 -11.33
CA ARG A 97 -19.97 15.91 -11.95
C ARG A 97 -20.32 15.71 -13.40
N ASP A 98 -19.43 15.05 -14.14
CA ASP A 98 -19.63 14.82 -15.57
C ASP A 98 -20.72 13.75 -15.83
N LEU A 99 -20.89 12.78 -14.92
CA LEU A 99 -21.93 11.74 -15.00
C LEU A 99 -23.32 12.28 -14.65
N TRP A 100 -23.44 13.00 -13.54
CA TRP A 100 -24.77 13.25 -12.93
C TRP A 100 -24.98 14.69 -12.48
N GLY A 101 -23.92 15.44 -12.31
CA GLY A 101 -24.01 16.83 -11.94
C GLY A 101 -23.35 17.15 -10.61
N ARG A 102 -23.63 18.36 -10.14
CA ARG A 102 -22.86 19.00 -9.08
C ARG A 102 -23.12 18.43 -7.68
N ARG A 103 -24.37 18.11 -7.38
CA ARG A 103 -24.75 17.63 -6.05
C ARG A 103 -24.13 16.27 -5.77
N GLU A 104 -24.21 15.39 -6.75
CA GLU A 104 -23.59 14.06 -6.73
C GLU A 104 -22.06 14.17 -6.63
N ALA A 105 -21.47 15.15 -7.30
CA ALA A 105 -20.04 15.38 -7.26
C ALA A 105 -19.52 15.71 -5.87
N PHE A 106 -20.15 16.63 -5.15
CA PHE A 106 -19.75 16.97 -3.77
C PHE A 106 -19.93 15.81 -2.80
N LEU A 107 -21.03 15.05 -2.95
CA LEU A 107 -21.24 13.84 -2.16
C LEU A 107 -20.17 12.79 -2.44
N ALA A 108 -19.83 12.55 -3.70
CA ALA A 108 -18.81 11.60 -4.09
C ALA A 108 -17.44 11.97 -3.51
N ALA A 109 -17.04 13.24 -3.61
CA ALA A 109 -15.77 13.70 -3.02
C ALA A 109 -15.76 13.57 -1.50
N GLY A 110 -16.84 13.96 -0.84
CA GLY A 110 -16.97 13.85 0.63
C GLY A 110 -16.93 12.41 1.11
N LEU A 111 -17.65 11.50 0.46
CA LEU A 111 -17.63 10.06 0.76
C LEU A 111 -16.23 9.45 0.52
N THR A 112 -15.56 9.82 -0.58
CA THR A 112 -14.20 9.37 -0.86
C THR A 112 -13.26 9.77 0.27
N ALA A 113 -13.23 11.05 0.64
CA ALA A 113 -12.36 11.51 1.72
C ALA A 113 -12.75 10.91 3.07
N PHE A 114 -14.05 10.73 3.34
CA PHE A 114 -14.52 10.11 4.57
C PHE A 114 -13.98 8.68 4.71
N PHE A 115 -14.20 7.82 3.73
CA PHE A 115 -13.76 6.41 3.82
C PHE A 115 -12.24 6.23 3.67
N LEU A 116 -11.53 7.19 3.10
CA LEU A 116 -10.07 7.19 3.12
C LEU A 116 -9.48 7.70 4.44
N ASN A 117 -10.31 8.15 5.39
CA ASN A 117 -9.89 8.54 6.74
C ASN A 117 -10.52 7.68 7.84
N PHE A 118 -11.79 7.28 7.69
CA PHE A 118 -12.55 6.54 8.70
C PHE A 118 -12.72 5.06 8.30
N ASP A 119 -11.63 4.35 8.24
CA ASP A 119 -11.54 2.89 8.08
C ASP A 119 -10.34 2.38 8.90
N LEU A 120 -10.01 1.08 8.77
CA LEU A 120 -8.88 0.48 9.45
C LEU A 120 -7.58 1.27 9.14
N PRO A 121 -6.92 1.86 10.15
CA PRO A 121 -5.79 2.76 9.90
C PRO A 121 -4.68 2.11 9.06
N ALA A 122 -4.33 0.85 9.32
CA ALA A 122 -3.34 0.11 8.53
C ALA A 122 -3.74 -0.08 7.05
N ALA A 123 -5.00 0.13 6.67
CA ALA A 123 -5.45 0.02 5.28
C ALA A 123 -5.47 1.37 4.56
N VAL A 124 -5.85 2.45 5.26
CA VAL A 124 -6.15 3.74 4.61
C VAL A 124 -5.15 4.85 4.92
N ILE A 125 -4.35 4.75 6.00
CA ILE A 125 -3.33 5.75 6.31
C ILE A 125 -2.09 5.57 5.42
N PRO A 126 -1.48 4.35 5.30
CA PRO A 126 -0.29 4.18 4.46
C PRO A 126 -0.63 4.36 2.99
N ILE A 127 0.15 5.17 2.27
CA ILE A 127 0.08 5.21 0.80
C ILE A 127 0.90 4.06 0.23
N ALA A 128 0.33 2.88 0.28
CA ALA A 128 0.84 1.66 -0.33
C ALA A 128 0.32 1.51 -1.78
N PRO A 129 0.78 0.53 -2.56
CA PRO A 129 0.37 0.35 -3.96
C PRO A 129 -1.14 0.31 -4.21
N ASP A 130 -1.93 -0.32 -3.32
CA ASP A 130 -3.39 -0.34 -3.44
C ASP A 130 -4.01 1.06 -3.29
N MET A 131 -3.42 1.94 -2.46
CA MET A 131 -3.84 3.33 -2.34
C MET A 131 -3.41 4.14 -3.57
N PHE A 132 -2.13 4.03 -3.98
CA PHE A 132 -1.62 4.71 -5.19
C PHE A 132 -2.44 4.36 -6.43
N LEU A 133 -3.00 3.15 -6.50
CA LEU A 133 -3.84 2.70 -7.61
C LEU A 133 -5.11 3.55 -7.76
N LEU A 134 -5.67 4.14 -6.70
CA LEU A 134 -6.97 4.81 -6.73
C LEU A 134 -7.02 5.98 -7.71
N LEU A 135 -6.03 6.86 -7.70
CA LEU A 135 -6.03 8.05 -8.54
C LEU A 135 -5.99 7.69 -10.05
N PRO A 136 -5.01 6.92 -10.54
CA PRO A 136 -4.99 6.51 -11.93
C PRO A 136 -6.19 5.63 -12.31
N HIS A 137 -6.73 4.82 -11.40
CA HIS A 137 -7.95 4.03 -11.61
C HIS A 137 -9.13 4.93 -11.98
N ILE A 138 -9.44 5.92 -11.14
CA ILE A 138 -10.56 6.83 -11.35
C ILE A 138 -10.38 7.62 -12.66
N VAL A 139 -9.18 8.14 -12.90
CA VAL A 139 -8.89 8.94 -14.10
C VAL A 139 -8.95 8.10 -15.37
N ALA A 140 -8.49 6.84 -15.31
CA ALA A 140 -8.56 5.92 -16.43
C ALA A 140 -10.03 5.64 -16.83
N VAL A 141 -10.87 5.22 -15.88
CA VAL A 141 -12.28 4.90 -16.15
C VAL A 141 -13.05 6.15 -16.59
N HIS A 142 -12.78 7.31 -15.97
CA HIS A 142 -13.37 8.58 -16.41
C HIS A 142 -12.97 8.95 -17.85
N SER A 143 -11.70 8.74 -18.22
CA SER A 143 -11.22 8.97 -19.58
C SER A 143 -11.86 8.01 -20.59
N ALA A 144 -11.99 6.73 -20.22
CA ALA A 144 -12.65 5.71 -21.02
C ALA A 144 -14.13 6.03 -21.25
N TRP A 145 -14.84 6.46 -20.20
CA TRP A 145 -16.23 6.90 -20.30
C TRP A 145 -16.41 8.09 -21.25
N LYS A 146 -15.40 9.00 -21.31
CA LYS A 146 -15.37 10.10 -22.28
C LYS A 146 -14.95 9.69 -23.69
N GLY A 147 -14.75 8.41 -23.97
CA GLY A 147 -14.29 7.90 -25.26
C GLY A 147 -12.81 8.16 -25.57
N LYS A 148 -12.01 8.62 -24.58
CA LYS A 148 -10.58 8.94 -24.74
C LYS A 148 -9.72 7.70 -24.47
N ALA A 149 -9.80 6.71 -25.37
CA ALA A 149 -9.19 5.39 -25.18
C ALA A 149 -7.67 5.43 -24.93
N LEU A 150 -6.92 6.23 -25.71
CA LEU A 150 -5.46 6.38 -25.52
C LEU A 150 -5.13 6.92 -24.12
N GLN A 151 -5.83 7.97 -23.69
CA GLN A 151 -5.63 8.56 -22.36
C GLN A 151 -6.03 7.58 -21.25
N ALA A 152 -7.12 6.83 -21.43
CA ALA A 152 -7.51 5.77 -20.50
C ALA A 152 -6.41 4.71 -20.39
N GLY A 153 -5.86 4.27 -21.52
CA GLY A 153 -4.73 3.34 -21.56
C GLY A 153 -3.50 3.85 -20.83
N LEU A 154 -3.10 5.11 -21.05
CA LEU A 154 -1.97 5.73 -20.32
C LEU A 154 -2.15 5.63 -18.80
N TRP A 155 -3.33 5.98 -18.29
CA TRP A 155 -3.62 5.89 -16.86
C TRP A 155 -3.73 4.45 -16.35
N CYS A 156 -4.22 3.51 -17.17
CA CYS A 156 -4.17 2.08 -16.84
C CYS A 156 -2.73 1.57 -16.73
N GLY A 157 -1.83 2.02 -17.61
CA GLY A 157 -0.42 1.66 -17.54
C GLY A 157 0.27 2.24 -16.31
N VAL A 158 -0.03 3.47 -15.93
CA VAL A 158 0.43 4.08 -14.66
C VAL A 158 -0.12 3.30 -13.46
N ALA A 159 -1.41 2.94 -13.47
CA ALA A 159 -2.04 2.13 -12.45
C ALA A 159 -1.32 0.77 -12.27
N PHE A 160 -0.98 0.14 -13.38
CA PHE A 160 -0.28 -1.14 -13.40
C PHE A 160 1.17 -1.05 -12.87
N LEU A 161 1.85 0.06 -13.12
CA LEU A 161 3.18 0.31 -12.58
C LEU A 161 3.18 0.63 -11.07
N PHE A 162 2.03 0.95 -10.47
CA PHE A 162 1.85 0.97 -9.03
C PHE A 162 1.49 -0.42 -8.49
N HIS A 163 0.55 -1.10 -9.15
CA HIS A 163 0.06 -2.41 -8.72
C HIS A 163 -0.44 -3.24 -9.89
N THR A 164 -0.08 -4.52 -9.96
CA THR A 164 -0.52 -5.46 -11.02
C THR A 164 -2.05 -5.56 -11.16
N LYS A 165 -2.81 -5.26 -10.09
CA LYS A 165 -4.28 -5.11 -10.13
C LYS A 165 -4.77 -4.02 -11.10
N GLY A 166 -3.91 -3.15 -11.61
CA GLY A 166 -4.20 -2.22 -12.70
C GLY A 166 -4.74 -2.91 -13.96
N LEU A 167 -4.50 -4.22 -14.14
CA LEU A 167 -5.12 -5.01 -15.21
C LEU A 167 -6.65 -5.08 -15.12
N PHE A 168 -7.21 -5.09 -13.92
CA PHE A 168 -8.68 -5.04 -13.77
C PHE A 168 -9.24 -3.66 -14.11
N VAL A 169 -8.45 -2.60 -13.91
CA VAL A 169 -8.79 -1.26 -14.39
C VAL A 169 -8.75 -1.19 -15.91
N LEU A 170 -7.73 -1.78 -16.52
CA LEU A 170 -7.65 -1.89 -18.00
C LEU A 170 -8.86 -2.65 -18.57
N ALA A 171 -9.25 -3.77 -17.95
CA ALA A 171 -10.42 -4.53 -18.35
C ALA A 171 -11.72 -3.71 -18.23
N ALA A 172 -11.88 -2.93 -17.15
CA ALA A 172 -13.01 -2.02 -16.98
C ALA A 172 -13.04 -0.92 -18.06
N CYS A 173 -11.89 -0.36 -18.41
CA CYS A 173 -11.78 0.60 -19.50
C CYS A 173 -12.09 -0.03 -20.87
N ALA A 174 -11.68 -1.29 -21.08
CA ALA A 174 -11.98 -2.03 -22.31
C ALA A 174 -13.49 -2.23 -22.54
N LEU A 175 -14.28 -2.43 -21.47
CA LEU A 175 -15.75 -2.48 -21.56
C LEU A 175 -16.34 -1.19 -22.14
N LEU A 176 -15.75 -0.03 -21.78
CA LEU A 176 -16.22 1.28 -22.23
C LEU A 176 -15.69 1.66 -23.63
N THR A 177 -14.50 1.18 -23.97
CA THR A 177 -13.80 1.58 -25.21
C THR A 177 -13.59 0.39 -26.16
N TRP A 178 -14.51 -0.59 -26.17
CA TRP A 178 -14.37 -1.83 -26.92
C TRP A 178 -14.16 -1.64 -28.45
N ARG A 179 -14.63 -0.51 -28.97
CA ARG A 179 -14.41 -0.13 -30.41
C ARG A 179 -13.04 0.52 -30.67
N ALA A 180 -12.31 0.91 -29.59
CA ALA A 180 -11.02 1.59 -29.67
C ALA A 180 -9.94 0.84 -28.87
N LEU A 181 -10.04 -0.49 -28.77
CA LEU A 181 -9.07 -1.33 -28.05
C LEU A 181 -7.62 -1.12 -28.50
N PRO A 182 -7.29 -0.95 -29.80
CA PRO A 182 -5.91 -0.67 -30.19
C PRO A 182 -5.36 0.62 -29.56
N ALA A 183 -6.16 1.69 -29.48
CA ALA A 183 -5.75 2.94 -28.86
C ALA A 183 -5.60 2.79 -27.33
N LEU A 184 -6.50 2.03 -26.68
CA LEU A 184 -6.38 1.70 -25.26
C LEU A 184 -5.09 0.91 -24.99
N ALA A 185 -4.82 -0.13 -25.79
CA ALA A 185 -3.63 -0.96 -25.68
C ALA A 185 -2.34 -0.16 -25.92
N ALA A 186 -2.33 0.72 -26.95
CA ALA A 186 -1.20 1.60 -27.20
C ALA A 186 -0.94 2.54 -26.02
N GLY A 187 -2.00 3.15 -25.46
CA GLY A 187 -1.87 3.96 -24.25
C GLY A 187 -1.30 3.19 -23.08
N PHE A 188 -1.78 1.97 -22.82
CA PHE A 188 -1.27 1.10 -21.76
C PHE A 188 0.20 0.71 -21.99
N ALA A 189 0.58 0.44 -23.22
CA ALA A 189 1.93 0.01 -23.57
C ALA A 189 2.99 1.12 -23.34
N ILE A 190 2.65 2.39 -23.55
CA ILE A 190 3.62 3.51 -23.47
C ILE A 190 4.34 3.56 -22.11
N PRO A 191 3.68 3.75 -20.95
CA PRO A 191 4.38 3.84 -19.69
C PRO A 191 5.07 2.53 -19.31
N ASN A 192 4.53 1.38 -19.69
CA ASN A 192 5.14 0.09 -19.43
C ASN A 192 6.39 -0.14 -20.28
N ALA A 193 6.36 0.21 -21.57
CA ALA A 193 7.54 0.14 -22.45
C ALA A 193 8.67 1.07 -21.93
N LEU A 194 8.32 2.27 -21.48
CA LEU A 194 9.31 3.19 -20.88
C LEU A 194 9.92 2.60 -19.59
N ALA A 195 9.12 2.00 -18.73
CA ALA A 195 9.61 1.33 -17.52
C ALA A 195 10.52 0.14 -17.87
N LEU A 196 10.11 -0.72 -18.80
CA LEU A 196 10.91 -1.86 -19.25
C LEU A 196 12.21 -1.42 -19.92
N ALA A 197 12.19 -0.37 -20.75
CA ALA A 197 13.37 0.20 -21.37
C ALA A 197 14.35 0.74 -20.31
N GLY A 198 13.83 1.45 -19.29
CA GLY A 198 14.64 1.92 -18.17
C GLY A 198 15.27 0.77 -17.39
N LEU A 199 14.51 -0.29 -17.07
CA LEU A 199 15.04 -1.49 -16.39
C LEU A 199 16.08 -2.22 -17.24
N THR A 200 15.90 -2.27 -18.55
CA THR A 200 16.89 -2.86 -19.47
C THR A 200 18.18 -2.04 -19.47
N ALA A 201 18.06 -0.72 -19.54
CA ALA A 201 19.23 0.19 -19.57
C ALA A 201 20.10 0.10 -18.32
N VAL A 202 19.50 -0.22 -17.15
CA VAL A 202 20.23 -0.40 -15.89
C VAL A 202 20.55 -1.86 -15.56
N GLY A 203 20.25 -2.80 -16.47
CA GLY A 203 20.52 -4.24 -16.28
C GLY A 203 19.66 -4.92 -15.21
N ALA A 204 18.49 -4.38 -14.88
CA ALA A 204 17.61 -4.87 -13.82
C ALA A 204 16.40 -5.69 -14.33
N LEU A 205 16.25 -5.85 -15.64
CA LEU A 205 15.05 -6.46 -16.24
C LEU A 205 14.84 -7.93 -15.84
N PRO A 206 15.84 -8.82 -15.86
CA PRO A 206 15.65 -10.21 -15.43
C PRO A 206 15.23 -10.31 -13.97
N GLN A 207 15.86 -9.53 -13.09
CA GLN A 207 15.55 -9.49 -11.66
C GLN A 207 14.15 -8.92 -11.39
N TYR A 208 13.69 -7.94 -12.19
CA TYR A 208 12.32 -7.46 -12.14
C TYR A 208 11.31 -8.58 -12.43
N PHE A 209 11.52 -9.38 -13.47
CA PHE A 209 10.63 -10.50 -13.77
C PHE A 209 10.64 -11.53 -12.65
N GLN A 210 11.80 -11.88 -12.12
CA GLN A 210 11.94 -12.82 -11.01
C GLN A 210 11.22 -12.35 -9.75
N GLN A 211 11.45 -11.10 -9.35
CA GLN A 211 10.95 -10.58 -8.07
C GLN A 211 9.49 -10.15 -8.13
N VAL A 212 9.05 -9.54 -9.21
CA VAL A 212 7.66 -9.04 -9.34
C VAL A 212 6.72 -10.12 -9.88
N TRP A 213 7.14 -10.95 -10.82
CA TRP A 213 6.25 -11.89 -11.49
C TRP A 213 6.36 -13.31 -10.97
N GLU A 214 7.55 -13.90 -10.96
CA GLU A 214 7.72 -15.29 -10.50
C GLU A 214 7.40 -15.43 -9.02
N TRP A 215 7.97 -14.54 -8.18
CA TRP A 215 7.68 -14.50 -6.76
C TRP A 215 6.20 -14.25 -6.48
N SER A 216 5.58 -13.24 -7.11
CA SER A 216 4.17 -12.95 -6.90
C SER A 216 3.24 -14.06 -7.38
N ALA A 217 3.60 -14.76 -8.46
CA ALA A 217 2.82 -15.92 -8.94
C ALA A 217 2.92 -17.11 -7.97
N ALA A 218 4.11 -17.40 -7.45
CA ALA A 218 4.31 -18.43 -6.43
C ALA A 218 3.56 -18.07 -5.13
N TYR A 219 3.67 -16.82 -4.70
CA TYR A 219 2.94 -16.28 -3.57
C TYR A 219 1.42 -16.38 -3.73
N ALA A 220 0.88 -16.04 -4.90
CA ALA A 220 -0.56 -16.09 -5.16
C ALA A 220 -1.13 -17.52 -5.19
N ARG A 221 -0.35 -18.50 -5.67
CA ARG A 221 -0.74 -19.92 -5.73
C ARG A 221 -0.71 -20.61 -4.37
N SER A 222 0.08 -20.11 -3.44
CA SER A 222 0.25 -20.66 -2.11
C SER A 222 -0.69 -19.96 -1.13
N SER A 223 -1.64 -20.66 -0.55
CA SER A 223 -2.48 -20.15 0.55
C SER A 223 -2.15 -20.90 1.84
N SER A 224 -1.89 -20.18 2.92
CA SER A 224 -1.80 -20.76 4.28
C SER A 224 -3.17 -20.82 4.97
N GLU A 225 -4.20 -20.24 4.37
CA GLU A 225 -5.56 -20.21 4.91
C GLU A 225 -6.29 -21.52 4.58
N LEU A 226 -6.80 -22.21 5.60
CA LEU A 226 -7.55 -23.46 5.43
C LEU A 226 -8.85 -23.26 4.64
N HIS A 227 -9.51 -22.10 4.82
CA HIS A 227 -10.79 -21.76 4.19
C HIS A 227 -10.76 -20.35 3.59
N PRO A 228 -9.95 -20.09 2.53
CA PRO A 228 -9.72 -18.74 2.02
C PRO A 228 -11.00 -18.06 1.52
N TRP A 229 -11.92 -18.79 0.91
CA TRP A 229 -13.19 -18.24 0.41
C TRP A 229 -14.18 -17.93 1.54
N LEU A 230 -14.23 -18.71 2.60
CA LEU A 230 -15.05 -18.40 3.78
C LEU A 230 -14.54 -17.16 4.50
N ASN A 231 -13.22 -17.06 4.65
CA ASN A 231 -12.58 -15.84 5.19
C ASN A 231 -12.85 -14.64 4.27
N GLY A 232 -12.79 -14.85 2.96
CA GLY A 232 -13.15 -13.83 1.97
C GLY A 232 -14.58 -13.34 2.12
N LEU A 233 -15.54 -14.26 2.28
CA LEU A 233 -16.93 -13.92 2.50
C LEU A 233 -17.12 -13.11 3.80
N ARG A 234 -16.51 -13.54 4.91
CA ARG A 234 -16.55 -12.81 6.19
C ARG A 234 -15.96 -11.41 6.05
N ARG A 235 -14.74 -11.28 5.48
CA ARG A 235 -14.08 -9.98 5.28
C ARG A 235 -14.87 -9.05 4.36
N THR A 236 -15.53 -9.62 3.33
CA THR A 236 -16.42 -8.86 2.46
C THR A 236 -17.67 -8.39 3.21
N ALA A 237 -18.27 -9.24 4.05
CA ALA A 237 -19.41 -8.86 4.88
C ALA A 237 -19.03 -7.79 5.91
N ASP A 238 -17.87 -7.92 6.57
CA ASP A 238 -17.33 -6.95 7.50
C ASP A 238 -17.09 -5.60 6.81
N TRP A 239 -16.47 -5.62 5.62
CA TRP A 239 -16.26 -4.42 4.82
C TRP A 239 -17.58 -3.75 4.44
N LEU A 240 -18.55 -4.50 3.95
CA LEU A 240 -19.88 -3.99 3.62
C LEU A 240 -20.59 -3.41 4.85
N GLY A 241 -20.41 -4.00 6.03
CA GLY A 241 -20.96 -3.50 7.29
C GLY A 241 -20.38 -2.13 7.66
N PHE A 242 -19.06 -1.96 7.59
CA PHE A 242 -18.43 -0.65 7.84
C PHE A 242 -18.73 0.37 6.74
N HIS A 243 -18.93 -0.09 5.51
CA HIS A 243 -19.27 0.74 4.36
C HIS A 243 -20.78 0.69 4.04
N ALA A 244 -21.63 0.45 5.05
CA ALA A 244 -23.08 0.28 4.86
C ALA A 244 -23.72 1.46 4.13
N ALA A 245 -23.24 2.68 4.36
CA ALA A 245 -23.71 3.87 3.63
C ALA A 245 -23.50 3.73 2.11
N LEU A 246 -22.37 3.18 1.69
CA LEU A 246 -22.07 2.92 0.27
C LEU A 246 -22.88 1.73 -0.26
N ALA A 247 -22.99 0.65 0.52
CA ALA A 247 -23.73 -0.55 0.14
C ALA A 247 -25.21 -0.25 -0.07
N ILE A 248 -25.83 0.48 0.88
CA ILE A 248 -27.23 0.91 0.79
C ILE A 248 -27.44 1.85 -0.40
N GLY A 249 -26.53 2.82 -0.57
CA GLY A 249 -26.60 3.75 -1.72
C GLY A 249 -26.47 3.05 -3.05
N ALA A 250 -25.53 2.11 -3.19
CA ALA A 250 -25.35 1.32 -4.40
C ALA A 250 -26.56 0.40 -4.69
N ALA A 251 -27.09 -0.25 -3.65
CA ALA A 251 -28.32 -1.05 -3.79
C ALA A 251 -29.51 -0.20 -4.25
N ALA A 252 -29.70 0.99 -3.66
CA ALA A 252 -30.75 1.93 -4.05
C ALA A 252 -30.56 2.42 -5.49
N PHE A 253 -29.32 2.68 -5.91
CA PHE A 253 -29.02 3.02 -7.31
C PHE A 253 -29.52 1.93 -8.25
N TRP A 254 -29.15 0.68 -8.00
CA TRP A 254 -29.53 -0.44 -8.86
C TRP A 254 -31.04 -0.73 -8.82
N TRP A 255 -31.68 -0.51 -7.70
CA TRP A 255 -33.13 -0.66 -7.63
C TRP A 255 -33.87 0.24 -8.60
N GLU A 256 -33.36 1.47 -8.83
CA GLU A 256 -34.00 2.50 -9.65
C GLU A 256 -33.47 2.60 -11.08
N ASN A 257 -32.22 2.22 -11.32
CA ASN A 257 -31.50 2.50 -12.56
C ASN A 257 -31.10 1.23 -13.33
N ARG A 258 -32.00 0.23 -13.39
CA ARG A 258 -31.77 -1.04 -14.13
C ARG A 258 -31.78 -0.86 -15.65
N LYS A 259 -31.27 0.26 -16.16
CA LYS A 259 -31.18 0.53 -17.59
C LYS A 259 -29.88 -0.02 -18.17
N ARG A 260 -29.96 -0.51 -19.41
CA ARG A 260 -28.79 -1.10 -20.12
C ARG A 260 -27.60 -0.14 -20.19
N GLU A 261 -27.87 1.18 -20.28
CA GLU A 261 -26.84 2.21 -20.32
C GLU A 261 -25.97 2.29 -19.04
N ASN A 262 -26.42 1.72 -17.92
CA ASN A 262 -25.72 1.74 -16.65
C ASN A 262 -24.96 0.42 -16.38
N TYR A 263 -25.12 -0.64 -17.19
CA TYR A 263 -24.52 -1.94 -16.92
C TYR A 263 -22.98 -1.94 -16.90
N TRP A 264 -22.36 -0.97 -17.56
CA TRP A 264 -20.91 -0.79 -17.44
C TRP A 264 -20.45 -0.51 -16.00
N LEU A 265 -21.27 0.17 -15.18
CA LEU A 265 -20.98 0.39 -13.75
C LEU A 265 -20.97 -0.94 -12.97
N ALA A 266 -21.88 -1.88 -13.29
CA ALA A 266 -21.86 -3.21 -12.72
C ALA A 266 -20.62 -4.00 -13.17
N GLY A 267 -20.27 -3.92 -14.45
CA GLY A 267 -19.06 -4.53 -14.98
C GLY A 267 -17.79 -3.98 -14.34
N TRP A 268 -17.72 -2.66 -14.14
CA TRP A 268 -16.62 -2.03 -13.45
C TRP A 268 -16.53 -2.47 -11.99
N LEU A 269 -17.65 -2.49 -11.25
CA LEU A 269 -17.71 -2.96 -9.87
C LEU A 269 -17.27 -4.44 -9.77
N ALA A 270 -17.78 -5.29 -10.67
CA ALA A 270 -17.43 -6.71 -10.70
C ALA A 270 -15.93 -6.94 -10.98
N LEU A 271 -15.34 -6.23 -11.94
CA LEU A 271 -13.91 -6.29 -12.25
C LEU A 271 -13.07 -5.74 -11.09
N SER A 272 -13.50 -4.67 -10.44
CA SER A 272 -12.85 -4.14 -9.25
C SER A 272 -12.89 -5.17 -8.10
N PHE A 273 -14.00 -5.87 -7.90
CA PHE A 273 -14.12 -6.94 -6.90
C PHE A 273 -13.28 -8.16 -7.28
N ALA A 274 -13.16 -8.51 -8.57
CA ALA A 274 -12.24 -9.56 -9.00
C ALA A 274 -10.79 -9.25 -8.60
N GLY A 275 -10.39 -7.97 -8.63
CA GLY A 275 -9.09 -7.52 -8.09
C GLY A 275 -8.95 -7.73 -6.57
N VAL A 276 -10.04 -7.65 -5.80
CA VAL A 276 -10.03 -7.96 -4.36
C VAL A 276 -9.80 -9.45 -4.11
N THR A 277 -10.37 -10.31 -4.95
CA THR A 277 -10.28 -11.78 -4.78
C THR A 277 -8.93 -12.36 -5.19
N LEU A 278 -8.08 -11.57 -5.86
CA LEU A 278 -6.79 -12.05 -6.37
C LEU A 278 -5.90 -12.60 -5.24
N GLY A 279 -5.45 -13.84 -5.40
CA GLY A 279 -4.67 -14.57 -4.39
C GLY A 279 -5.48 -15.02 -3.17
N ALA A 280 -6.82 -14.87 -3.17
CA ALA A 280 -7.76 -15.33 -2.16
C ALA A 280 -7.45 -14.90 -0.71
N ARG A 281 -6.79 -13.72 -0.53
CA ARG A 281 -6.34 -13.21 0.78
C ARG A 281 -7.30 -12.21 1.42
N PHE A 282 -8.01 -11.43 0.61
CA PHE A 282 -9.01 -10.45 1.03
C PHE A 282 -8.50 -9.50 2.13
N PHE A 283 -7.27 -8.98 1.99
CA PHE A 283 -6.76 -7.99 2.92
C PHE A 283 -7.60 -6.71 2.88
N PRO A 284 -7.79 -6.02 4.01
CA PRO A 284 -8.63 -4.81 4.08
C PRO A 284 -8.32 -3.78 2.99
N ARG A 285 -7.03 -3.53 2.71
CA ARG A 285 -6.60 -2.59 1.66
C ARG A 285 -6.99 -3.00 0.24
N TYR A 286 -7.21 -4.30 -0.02
CA TYR A 286 -7.63 -4.76 -1.35
C TYR A 286 -9.01 -4.21 -1.73
N PHE A 287 -9.87 -3.97 -0.74
CA PHE A 287 -11.20 -3.40 -0.95
C PHE A 287 -11.17 -1.93 -1.39
N LEU A 288 -10.03 -1.24 -1.30
CA LEU A 288 -9.88 0.10 -1.87
C LEU A 288 -10.20 0.11 -3.37
N GLN A 289 -9.96 -1.00 -4.08
CA GLN A 289 -10.25 -1.08 -5.51
C GLN A 289 -11.74 -0.98 -5.85
N ILE A 290 -12.65 -1.41 -4.97
CA ILE A 290 -14.10 -1.27 -5.17
C ILE A 290 -14.65 0.08 -4.66
N LEU A 291 -13.87 0.85 -3.91
CA LEU A 291 -14.30 2.11 -3.35
C LEU A 291 -14.80 3.11 -4.42
N PRO A 292 -14.09 3.36 -5.55
CA PRO A 292 -14.53 4.32 -6.56
C PRO A 292 -15.90 4.01 -7.16
N PRO A 293 -16.20 2.81 -7.69
CA PRO A 293 -17.53 2.53 -8.22
C PRO A 293 -18.61 2.59 -7.13
N MET A 294 -18.34 2.10 -5.92
CA MET A 294 -19.31 2.14 -4.81
C MET A 294 -19.64 3.58 -4.39
N VAL A 295 -18.65 4.45 -4.30
CA VAL A 295 -18.84 5.86 -3.97
C VAL A 295 -19.68 6.57 -5.03
N LEU A 296 -19.43 6.33 -6.31
CA LEU A 296 -20.20 6.96 -7.38
C LEU A 296 -21.67 6.51 -7.32
N LEU A 297 -21.93 5.20 -7.26
CA LEU A 297 -23.28 4.66 -7.15
C LEU A 297 -24.02 5.23 -5.93
N ALA A 298 -23.37 5.24 -4.76
CA ALA A 298 -23.96 5.78 -3.53
C ALA A 298 -24.24 7.27 -3.65
N ALA A 299 -23.32 8.07 -4.16
CA ALA A 299 -23.48 9.52 -4.30
C ALA A 299 -24.71 9.88 -5.16
N HIS A 300 -24.97 9.13 -6.23
CA HIS A 300 -26.15 9.32 -7.06
C HIS A 300 -27.45 9.07 -6.28
N ALA A 301 -27.55 7.94 -5.59
CA ALA A 301 -28.75 7.59 -4.83
C ALA A 301 -29.00 8.57 -3.67
N LEU A 302 -27.95 8.92 -2.93
CA LEU A 302 -28.03 9.86 -1.79
C LEU A 302 -28.42 11.27 -2.24
N ALA A 303 -27.99 11.71 -3.42
CA ALA A 303 -28.37 13.01 -3.95
C ALA A 303 -29.87 13.11 -4.26
N ARG A 304 -30.50 12.01 -4.64
CA ARG A 304 -31.88 11.98 -5.18
C ARG A 304 -32.92 11.55 -4.14
N ARG A 305 -32.55 10.74 -3.15
CA ARG A 305 -33.45 10.13 -2.17
C ARG A 305 -33.14 10.59 -0.75
N LYS A 306 -33.95 11.51 -0.21
CA LYS A 306 -33.80 12.00 1.17
C LYS A 306 -33.77 10.87 2.20
N ALA A 307 -34.69 9.88 2.08
CA ALA A 307 -34.75 8.75 2.99
C ALA A 307 -33.45 7.93 2.96
N ILE A 308 -32.92 7.61 1.77
CA ILE A 308 -31.65 6.89 1.63
C ILE A 308 -30.49 7.74 2.18
N ALA A 309 -30.49 9.06 1.95
CA ALA A 309 -29.48 9.95 2.51
C ALA A 309 -29.48 9.96 4.04
N TRP A 310 -30.65 9.94 4.69
CA TRP A 310 -30.75 9.85 6.14
C TRP A 310 -30.27 8.49 6.68
N ILE A 311 -30.67 7.38 6.06
CA ILE A 311 -30.19 6.04 6.43
C ILE A 311 -28.66 5.97 6.28
N ALA A 312 -28.14 6.48 5.16
CA ALA A 312 -26.69 6.51 4.94
C ALA A 312 -25.97 7.41 5.95
N ALA A 313 -26.55 8.57 6.31
CA ALA A 313 -25.97 9.44 7.34
C ALA A 313 -25.87 8.73 8.70
N VAL A 314 -26.90 7.96 9.08
CA VAL A 314 -26.86 7.11 10.29
C VAL A 314 -25.79 6.01 10.13
N ALA A 315 -25.70 5.37 8.97
CA ALA A 315 -24.70 4.34 8.70
C ALA A 315 -23.25 4.89 8.75
N LEU A 316 -23.01 6.16 8.37
CA LEU A 316 -21.70 6.81 8.50
C LEU A 316 -21.28 7.01 9.97
N LEU A 317 -22.20 6.97 10.92
CA LEU A 317 -21.83 7.00 12.34
C LEU A 317 -21.05 5.75 12.76
N VAL A 318 -21.26 4.60 12.12
CA VAL A 318 -20.53 3.36 12.44
C VAL A 318 -19.03 3.53 12.31
N PRO A 319 -18.45 3.86 11.13
CA PRO A 319 -17.01 4.11 11.01
C PRO A 319 -16.57 5.35 11.81
N ALA A 320 -17.39 6.41 11.91
CA ALA A 320 -17.03 7.59 12.68
C ALA A 320 -16.87 7.29 14.18
N VAL A 321 -17.78 6.53 14.78
CA VAL A 321 -17.70 6.13 16.20
C VAL A 321 -16.64 5.08 16.42
N ARG A 322 -16.41 4.19 15.44
CA ARG A 322 -15.39 3.14 15.55
C ARG A 322 -13.97 3.68 15.47
N PHE A 323 -13.69 4.62 14.57
CA PHE A 323 -12.35 5.12 14.28
C PHE A 323 -12.09 6.54 14.77
N GLY A 324 -13.14 7.35 14.96
CA GLY A 324 -13.02 8.74 15.42
C GLY A 324 -12.33 8.89 16.78
N PRO A 325 -12.70 8.13 17.83
CA PRO A 325 -12.05 8.21 19.14
C PRO A 325 -10.54 7.97 19.08
N ARG A 326 -10.07 7.16 18.13
CA ARG A 326 -8.64 6.93 17.92
C ARG A 326 -7.91 8.21 17.54
N TYR A 327 -8.48 9.02 16.67
CA TYR A 327 -7.87 10.31 16.29
C TYR A 327 -7.76 11.25 17.50
N VAL A 328 -8.79 11.26 18.38
CA VAL A 328 -8.75 12.06 19.61
C VAL A 328 -7.62 11.60 20.53
N THR A 329 -7.48 10.28 20.72
CA THR A 329 -6.39 9.70 21.52
C THR A 329 -5.03 10.02 20.90
N LEU A 330 -4.86 9.81 19.59
CA LEU A 330 -3.61 10.11 18.89
C LEU A 330 -3.24 11.60 18.96
N ALA A 331 -4.22 12.49 18.81
CA ALA A 331 -3.99 13.93 18.95
C ALA A 331 -3.57 14.29 20.39
N HIS A 332 -4.20 13.69 21.39
CA HIS A 332 -3.82 13.88 22.79
C HIS A 332 -2.40 13.37 23.07
N ASP A 333 -2.06 12.16 22.59
CA ASP A 333 -0.72 11.58 22.76
C ASP A 333 0.33 12.45 22.07
N LEU A 334 0.04 12.94 20.86
CA LEU A 334 0.93 13.84 20.11
C LEU A 334 1.20 15.13 20.90
N LEU A 335 0.14 15.79 21.42
CA LEU A 335 0.26 17.02 22.22
C LEU A 335 0.99 16.80 23.55
N ALA A 336 0.82 15.61 24.15
CA ALA A 336 1.50 15.22 25.38
C ALA A 336 2.92 14.69 25.17
N GLY A 337 3.42 14.63 23.92
CA GLY A 337 4.74 14.04 23.59
C GLY A 337 4.83 12.54 23.87
N ARG A 338 3.70 11.83 23.89
CA ARG A 338 3.64 10.39 24.17
C ARG A 338 3.67 9.58 22.88
N GLN A 339 4.20 8.37 22.97
CA GLN A 339 4.08 7.38 21.87
C GLN A 339 2.79 6.58 22.03
N PRO A 340 2.04 6.34 20.94
CA PRO A 340 0.83 5.51 21.01
C PRO A 340 1.14 4.07 21.42
N GLU A 341 0.46 3.55 22.45
CA GLU A 341 0.67 2.19 22.97
C GLU A 341 -0.32 1.16 22.44
N TRP A 342 -0.72 1.30 21.20
CA TRP A 342 -1.70 0.41 20.59
C TRP A 342 -1.03 -0.84 20.03
N ALA A 343 -1.75 -1.97 20.02
CA ALA A 343 -1.22 -3.25 19.56
C ALA A 343 -0.73 -3.20 18.11
N ASP A 344 -1.45 -2.48 17.23
CA ASP A 344 -1.10 -2.34 15.81
C ASP A 344 0.07 -1.36 15.55
N THR A 345 0.52 -0.59 16.55
CA THR A 345 1.73 0.24 16.49
C THR A 345 2.93 -0.41 17.19
N ALA A 346 2.77 -1.59 17.79
CA ALA A 346 3.83 -2.26 18.56
C ALA A 346 5.07 -2.55 17.71
N LEU A 347 4.87 -2.98 16.46
CA LEU A 347 5.95 -3.25 15.52
C LEU A 347 6.74 -1.98 15.16
N ASP A 348 6.06 -0.86 14.93
CA ASP A 348 6.71 0.42 14.65
C ASP A 348 7.52 0.91 15.87
N ARG A 349 6.94 0.84 17.08
CA ARG A 349 7.65 1.21 18.31
C ARG A 349 8.93 0.40 18.51
N ASP A 350 8.87 -0.93 18.33
CA ASP A 350 10.05 -1.77 18.46
C ASP A 350 11.07 -1.52 17.35
N SER A 351 10.62 -1.27 16.10
CA SER A 351 11.50 -0.89 14.99
C SER A 351 12.26 0.41 15.31
N ARG A 352 11.57 1.38 15.89
CA ARG A 352 12.16 2.66 16.32
C ARG A 352 13.16 2.44 17.45
N ALA A 353 12.79 1.65 18.47
CA ALA A 353 13.69 1.33 19.57
C ALA A 353 14.95 0.60 19.11
N ALA A 354 14.81 -0.39 18.20
CA ALA A 354 15.94 -1.08 17.59
C ALA A 354 16.84 -0.12 16.78
N ALA A 355 16.23 0.74 15.98
CA ALA A 355 16.95 1.75 15.21
C ALA A 355 17.71 2.75 16.09
N ASP A 356 17.12 3.17 17.21
CA ASP A 356 17.77 4.07 18.18
C ASP A 356 19.01 3.42 18.79
N LEU A 357 18.96 2.11 19.09
CA LEU A 357 20.10 1.37 19.62
C LEU A 357 21.23 1.24 18.58
N VAL A 358 20.88 1.02 17.30
CA VAL A 358 21.84 1.01 16.19
C VAL A 358 22.43 2.39 15.96
N ASN A 359 21.59 3.46 15.95
CA ASN A 359 22.00 4.84 15.71
C ASN A 359 23.03 5.36 16.73
N ARG A 360 22.99 4.86 17.98
CA ARG A 360 23.97 5.21 19.03
C ARG A 360 25.34 4.59 18.80
N ARG A 361 25.45 3.58 17.92
CA ARG A 361 26.69 2.79 17.71
C ARG A 361 27.26 2.95 16.31
N LYS A 362 26.40 3.29 15.33
CA LYS A 362 26.80 3.34 13.93
C LYS A 362 27.83 4.43 13.65
N HIS A 363 28.70 4.15 12.69
CA HIS A 363 29.67 5.07 12.12
C HIS A 363 29.42 5.28 10.62
N SER A 364 30.12 6.24 10.03
CA SER A 364 30.08 6.44 8.58
C SER A 364 30.64 5.20 7.85
N GLY A 365 29.91 4.74 6.83
CA GLY A 365 30.27 3.54 6.07
C GLY A 365 29.66 2.24 6.57
N ASP A 366 29.05 2.23 7.75
CA ASP A 366 28.35 1.06 8.27
C ASP A 366 27.13 0.70 7.42
N SER A 367 26.82 -0.60 7.37
CA SER A 367 25.68 -1.15 6.66
C SER A 367 24.81 -2.02 7.55
N LEU A 368 23.54 -2.18 7.14
CA LEU A 368 22.51 -2.85 7.93
C LEU A 368 21.89 -4.01 7.15
N PHE A 369 21.53 -5.06 7.88
CA PHE A 369 20.62 -6.11 7.44
C PHE A 369 19.53 -6.34 8.50
N VAL A 370 18.31 -6.62 8.07
CA VAL A 370 17.17 -6.92 8.96
C VAL A 370 16.66 -8.33 8.69
N TRP A 371 16.77 -9.23 9.67
CA TRP A 371 16.13 -10.53 9.64
C TRP A 371 14.70 -10.42 10.17
N GLY A 372 13.72 -10.53 9.29
CA GLY A 372 12.30 -10.24 9.47
C GLY A 372 11.82 -9.26 8.41
N TYR A 373 10.56 -8.90 8.43
CA TYR A 373 9.97 -7.91 7.53
C TYR A 373 9.69 -6.61 8.30
N ARG A 374 10.77 -5.86 8.56
CA ARG A 374 10.77 -4.63 9.38
C ARG A 374 11.53 -3.49 8.68
N PRO A 375 11.12 -3.09 7.45
CA PRO A 375 11.83 -2.09 6.66
C PRO A 375 11.84 -0.70 7.32
N GLY A 376 10.93 -0.41 8.24
CA GLY A 376 10.95 0.80 9.07
C GLY A 376 12.28 1.05 9.79
N ILE A 377 13.06 0.00 10.09
CA ILE A 377 14.37 0.15 10.72
C ILE A 377 15.33 0.89 9.78
N PHE A 378 15.29 0.62 8.47
CA PHE A 378 16.07 1.39 7.48
C PHE A 378 15.61 2.85 7.38
N VAL A 379 14.31 3.11 7.53
CA VAL A 379 13.78 4.47 7.53
C VAL A 379 14.33 5.28 8.69
N TYR A 380 14.40 4.68 9.89
CA TYR A 380 14.87 5.36 11.10
C TYR A 380 16.40 5.43 11.21
N THR A 381 17.11 4.44 10.70
CA THR A 381 18.57 4.44 10.73
C THR A 381 19.20 5.19 9.57
N ARG A 382 18.53 5.30 8.43
CA ARG A 382 19.10 5.81 7.18
C ARG A 382 20.39 5.09 6.76
N MET A 383 20.55 3.84 7.17
CA MET A 383 21.72 3.05 6.81
C MET A 383 21.56 2.40 5.45
N PRO A 384 22.66 2.25 4.68
CA PRO A 384 22.62 1.53 3.44
C PRO A 384 22.43 0.02 3.68
N VAL A 385 21.77 -0.66 2.75
CA VAL A 385 21.68 -2.12 2.73
C VAL A 385 23.04 -2.73 2.44
N ALA A 386 23.37 -3.83 3.13
CA ALA A 386 24.63 -4.54 2.93
C ALA A 386 24.64 -5.45 1.69
N SER A 387 23.47 -5.88 1.26
CA SER A 387 23.26 -6.71 0.07
C SER A 387 21.93 -6.39 -0.57
N LYS A 388 21.63 -6.97 -1.74
CA LYS A 388 20.30 -6.84 -2.34
C LYS A 388 19.18 -7.43 -1.47
N PHE A 389 19.49 -8.39 -0.60
CA PHE A 389 18.54 -8.94 0.37
C PHE A 389 18.59 -8.11 1.64
N TRP A 390 17.59 -7.33 1.88
CA TRP A 390 17.50 -6.40 3.02
C TRP A 390 16.48 -6.81 4.08
N ASP A 391 15.68 -7.85 3.78
CA ASP A 391 14.78 -8.53 4.69
C ASP A 391 14.87 -10.06 4.53
N SER A 392 14.21 -10.80 5.40
CA SER A 392 14.26 -12.26 5.41
C SER A 392 13.36 -12.95 4.38
N GLN A 393 12.49 -12.23 3.67
CA GLN A 393 11.46 -12.82 2.81
C GLN A 393 12.06 -13.68 1.69
N ALA A 394 13.01 -13.09 0.95
CA ALA A 394 13.70 -13.79 -0.14
C ALA A 394 14.65 -14.90 0.36
N LEU A 395 15.11 -14.81 1.62
CA LEU A 395 16.07 -15.75 2.21
C LEU A 395 15.37 -16.95 2.87
N THR A 396 14.20 -16.74 3.49
CA THR A 396 13.38 -17.83 4.03
C THR A 396 12.53 -18.51 2.96
N GLY A 397 12.21 -17.79 1.88
CA GLY A 397 11.22 -18.19 0.90
C GLY A 397 9.78 -18.07 1.41
N VAL A 398 9.59 -17.65 2.66
CA VAL A 398 8.27 -17.48 3.29
C VAL A 398 7.80 -16.05 3.10
N PRO A 399 6.60 -15.82 2.57
CA PRO A 399 6.04 -14.46 2.44
C PRO A 399 5.88 -13.75 3.78
N ALA A 400 6.10 -12.44 3.79
CA ALA A 400 6.12 -11.62 5.01
C ALA A 400 4.85 -11.73 5.87
N ASP A 401 3.67 -11.81 5.25
CA ASP A 401 2.38 -11.96 5.94
C ASP A 401 2.21 -13.28 6.69
N ARG A 402 3.13 -14.24 6.49
CA ARG A 402 3.14 -15.57 7.10
C ARG A 402 4.26 -15.76 8.11
N HIS A 403 5.23 -14.90 8.17
CA HIS A 403 6.42 -15.04 9.00
C HIS A 403 6.10 -15.41 10.46
N LEU A 404 5.01 -14.91 11.02
CA LEU A 404 4.62 -15.18 12.41
C LEU A 404 3.89 -16.51 12.62
N ARG A 405 3.44 -17.19 11.55
CA ARG A 405 2.53 -18.35 11.66
C ARG A 405 2.96 -19.58 10.87
N ASP A 406 3.72 -19.38 9.81
CA ASP A 406 4.04 -20.42 8.83
C ASP A 406 5.56 -20.51 8.59
N THR A 407 5.97 -21.63 8.02
CA THR A 407 7.37 -21.92 7.64
C THR A 407 7.47 -22.42 6.20
N LEU A 408 6.35 -22.50 5.51
CA LEU A 408 6.30 -23.07 4.15
C LEU A 408 6.86 -22.04 3.15
N ALA A 409 8.04 -22.33 2.62
CA ALA A 409 8.64 -21.55 1.55
C ALA A 409 7.86 -21.74 0.23
N VAL A 410 7.62 -20.64 -0.49
CA VAL A 410 6.95 -20.68 -1.80
C VAL A 410 7.91 -21.03 -2.95
N LEU A 411 9.20 -20.72 -2.78
CA LEU A 411 10.30 -21.03 -3.72
C LEU A 411 11.52 -21.52 -2.92
N PRO A 412 11.51 -22.76 -2.39
CA PRO A 412 12.53 -23.23 -1.44
C PRO A 412 13.95 -23.30 -2.04
N GLU A 413 14.10 -23.74 -3.29
CA GLU A 413 15.39 -23.82 -3.98
C GLU A 413 15.99 -22.43 -4.19
N GLN A 414 15.18 -21.47 -4.61
CA GLN A 414 15.60 -20.10 -4.77
C GLN A 414 15.99 -19.47 -3.44
N ALA A 415 15.25 -19.73 -2.37
CA ALA A 415 15.60 -19.25 -1.04
C ALA A 415 16.95 -19.80 -0.56
N ALA A 416 17.23 -21.08 -0.81
CA ALA A 416 18.53 -21.68 -0.51
C ALA A 416 19.65 -21.03 -1.31
N HIS A 417 19.46 -20.80 -2.61
CA HIS A 417 20.40 -20.09 -3.46
C HIS A 417 20.64 -18.65 -2.95
N ASN A 418 19.57 -17.95 -2.62
CA ASN A 418 19.65 -16.58 -2.07
C ASN A 418 20.45 -16.54 -0.76
N ARG A 419 20.29 -17.52 0.14
CA ARG A 419 21.09 -17.61 1.37
C ARG A 419 22.57 -17.86 1.07
N SER A 420 22.90 -18.74 0.12
CA SER A 420 24.29 -18.98 -0.28
C SER A 420 24.97 -17.72 -0.85
N GLU A 421 24.23 -16.86 -1.52
CA GLU A 421 24.72 -15.56 -1.98
C GLU A 421 24.81 -14.56 -0.81
N PHE A 422 23.81 -14.52 0.07
CA PHE A 422 23.74 -13.58 1.17
C PHE A 422 24.90 -13.71 2.16
N VAL A 423 25.36 -14.93 2.48
CA VAL A 423 26.44 -15.17 3.45
C VAL A 423 27.80 -14.60 3.00
N LEU A 424 27.92 -14.17 1.74
CA LEU A 424 29.09 -13.44 1.25
C LEU A 424 29.08 -11.96 1.69
N SER A 425 27.93 -11.45 2.13
CA SER A 425 27.81 -10.08 2.64
C SER A 425 28.22 -10.00 4.11
N ARG A 426 28.71 -8.81 4.51
CA ARG A 426 29.15 -8.53 5.89
C ARG A 426 28.55 -7.21 6.39
N PRO A 427 27.22 -7.15 6.66
CA PRO A 427 26.65 -5.98 7.31
C PRO A 427 27.35 -5.70 8.62
N THR A 428 27.57 -4.42 8.95
CA THR A 428 28.09 -4.03 10.26
C THR A 428 27.09 -4.39 11.36
N PHE A 429 25.80 -4.16 11.09
CA PHE A 429 24.72 -4.48 12.03
C PHE A 429 23.71 -5.45 11.41
N VAL A 430 23.23 -6.37 12.26
CA VAL A 430 22.12 -7.26 11.97
C VAL A 430 21.04 -7.03 13.01
N VAL A 431 19.81 -6.74 12.60
CA VAL A 431 18.64 -6.67 13.49
C VAL A 431 17.76 -7.87 13.22
N ASP A 432 17.74 -8.81 14.15
CA ASP A 432 16.87 -9.97 14.09
C ASP A 432 15.55 -9.68 14.80
N SER A 433 14.51 -9.52 14.02
CA SER A 433 13.14 -9.25 14.47
C SER A 433 12.17 -10.41 14.18
N LEU A 434 12.70 -11.57 13.77
CA LEU A 434 11.89 -12.75 13.41
C LEU A 434 12.14 -13.94 14.32
N SER A 435 13.38 -14.21 14.72
CA SER A 435 13.73 -15.42 15.45
C SER A 435 12.99 -15.56 16.80
N LEU A 436 12.74 -14.44 17.49
CA LEU A 436 11.97 -14.43 18.74
C LEU A 436 10.48 -14.72 18.52
N ALA A 437 9.93 -14.29 17.39
CA ALA A 437 8.51 -14.46 17.07
C ALA A 437 8.21 -15.82 16.43
N ASN A 438 9.14 -16.33 15.61
CA ASN A 438 9.04 -17.65 14.99
C ASN A 438 10.40 -18.35 15.00
N PRO A 439 10.72 -19.12 16.06
CA PRO A 439 12.00 -19.83 16.20
C PRO A 439 12.29 -20.81 15.05
N ARG A 440 11.29 -21.31 14.36
CA ARG A 440 11.46 -22.21 13.20
C ARG A 440 12.00 -21.49 11.96
N LEU A 441 11.89 -20.16 11.92
CA LEU A 441 12.50 -19.29 10.91
C LEU A 441 13.67 -18.49 11.48
N ALA A 442 14.26 -18.90 12.59
CA ALA A 442 15.45 -18.27 13.13
C ALA A 442 16.64 -18.42 12.18
N MET A 443 17.57 -17.45 12.20
CA MET A 443 18.77 -17.52 11.35
C MET A 443 19.59 -18.80 11.62
N ASP A 444 19.67 -19.25 12.87
CA ASP A 444 20.40 -20.47 13.26
C ASP A 444 19.69 -21.77 12.86
N ALA A 445 18.44 -21.71 12.40
CA ALA A 445 17.75 -22.85 11.79
C ALA A 445 18.34 -23.22 10.42
N TYR A 446 19.08 -22.31 9.79
CA TYR A 446 19.74 -22.50 8.50
C TYR A 446 21.25 -22.69 8.69
N PRO A 447 21.82 -23.85 8.30
CA PRO A 447 23.24 -24.17 8.58
C PRO A 447 24.22 -23.09 8.12
N GLU A 448 24.02 -22.57 6.90
CA GLU A 448 24.83 -21.53 6.30
C GLU A 448 24.75 -20.19 7.08
N LEU A 449 23.56 -19.82 7.55
CA LEU A 449 23.37 -18.58 8.32
C LEU A 449 23.87 -18.74 9.77
N ARG A 450 23.82 -19.93 10.35
CA ARG A 450 24.37 -20.20 11.68
C ARG A 450 25.88 -19.94 11.72
N GLN A 451 26.63 -20.44 10.71
CA GLN A 451 28.07 -20.20 10.62
C GLN A 451 28.38 -18.73 10.36
N TRP A 452 27.59 -18.09 9.52
CA TRP A 452 27.69 -16.67 9.22
C TRP A 452 27.43 -15.81 10.46
N LEU A 453 26.38 -16.10 11.24
CA LEU A 453 26.01 -15.37 12.45
C LEU A 453 27.03 -15.50 13.57
N ALA A 454 27.82 -16.58 13.60
CA ALA A 454 28.90 -16.78 14.59
C ALA A 454 30.01 -15.70 14.52
N GLN A 455 30.05 -14.92 13.42
CA GLN A 455 30.96 -13.78 13.28
C GLN A 455 30.45 -12.51 13.98
N TYR A 456 29.25 -12.54 14.53
CA TYR A 456 28.58 -11.41 15.14
C TYR A 456 28.40 -11.60 16.65
N ARG A 457 28.45 -10.51 17.40
CA ARG A 457 28.13 -10.48 18.85
C ARG A 457 26.80 -9.77 19.10
N VAL A 458 26.04 -10.22 20.07
CA VAL A 458 24.85 -9.51 20.54
C VAL A 458 25.29 -8.24 21.28
N VAL A 459 24.80 -7.09 20.86
CA VAL A 459 25.14 -5.78 21.47
C VAL A 459 23.96 -5.10 22.13
N ALA A 460 22.73 -5.46 21.78
CA ALA A 460 21.52 -4.91 22.40
C ALA A 460 20.30 -5.81 22.13
N ARG A 461 19.23 -5.55 22.86
CA ARG A 461 17.92 -6.21 22.68
C ARG A 461 16.79 -5.20 22.87
N THR A 462 15.69 -5.42 22.16
CA THR A 462 14.37 -4.83 22.43
C THR A 462 13.39 -5.95 22.80
N PRO A 463 12.14 -5.66 23.14
CA PRO A 463 11.14 -6.71 23.37
C PRO A 463 10.92 -7.67 22.20
N MET A 464 11.14 -7.20 20.96
CA MET A 464 10.84 -7.98 19.75
C MET A 464 12.04 -8.17 18.82
N SER A 465 13.22 -7.64 19.16
CA SER A 465 14.40 -7.70 18.29
C SER A 465 15.70 -7.94 19.06
N VAL A 466 16.65 -8.61 18.39
CA VAL A 466 18.03 -8.77 18.86
C VAL A 466 18.95 -8.05 17.91
N ILE A 467 19.83 -7.21 18.42
CA ILE A 467 20.79 -6.44 17.62
C ILE A 467 22.17 -7.09 17.73
N TYR A 468 22.74 -7.42 16.60
CA TYR A 468 24.08 -7.97 16.48
C TYR A 468 24.98 -6.96 15.78
N GLU A 469 26.26 -6.99 16.12
CA GLU A 469 27.33 -6.20 15.51
C GLU A 469 28.44 -7.15 15.06
N LEU A 470 29.02 -6.90 13.90
CA LEU A 470 30.15 -7.68 13.37
C LEU A 470 31.30 -7.60 14.36
N SER A 471 31.82 -8.76 14.76
CA SER A 471 32.98 -8.83 15.66
C SER A 471 34.24 -8.42 14.90
N ASP A 472 34.99 -7.45 15.43
CA ASP A 472 36.31 -7.12 14.92
C ASP A 472 37.25 -8.35 15.09
N LEU A 473 37.56 -9.02 14.00
CA LEU A 473 38.52 -10.14 13.98
C LEU A 473 39.96 -9.67 14.22
N THR A 474 40.20 -8.38 14.46
CA THR A 474 41.54 -7.77 14.62
C THR A 474 42.03 -7.72 16.07
N GLN A 475 41.28 -8.28 17.05
CA GLN A 475 41.70 -8.40 18.45
C GLN A 475 41.99 -9.88 18.82
N LYS A 476 42.89 -10.54 18.10
CA LYS A 476 43.63 -11.73 18.58
C LYS A 476 45.07 -11.67 18.14
#